data_289ebefdfafde056f856fda7dc2de0d3
#
_entry.id   289ebefdfafde056f856fda7dc2de0d3
#
_cell.length_a   1.000
_cell.length_b   1.000
_cell.length_c   1.000
_cell.angle_alpha   90.00
_cell.angle_beta   90.00
_cell.angle_gamma   90.00
#
_symmetry.space_group_name_H-M   'P 1'
#
loop_
_entity.id
_entity.type
_entity.pdbx_description
1 polymer ?
#
loop_
_entity_poly.entity_id
_entity_poly.type
_entity_poly.pdbx_seq_one_letter_code
_entity_poly.pdbx_strand_id
1 'polypeptide(L)'
;MFIIILVLLASNANSKQSAEEIIKERKTLFSKNYKTAKKVQSLSSSGDFDQAKELMIEMSKNYETLLGLFPENSKEGFKTGSLPAIWEDKDNFNALMAKSSSDMVKLASVIESSED
;
A
#
# COMPACT_ATOMS: atom_id res chain seq x y z
N MET A 1 -11.84 34.06 -18.29
CA MET A 1 -12.61 32.91 -18.76
C MET A 1 -11.75 31.74 -19.20
N PHE A 2 -10.66 31.97 -19.91
CA PHE A 2 -9.79 30.89 -20.40
C PHE A 2 -9.08 30.13 -19.30
N ILE A 3 -8.76 30.77 -18.18
CA ILE A 3 -8.09 30.17 -17.05
C ILE A 3 -8.94 29.09 -16.40
N ILE A 4 -10.26 29.26 -16.34
CA ILE A 4 -11.20 28.30 -15.74
C ILE A 4 -11.25 27.00 -16.55
N ILE A 5 -11.20 27.10 -17.88
CA ILE A 5 -11.21 25.93 -18.77
C ILE A 5 -9.92 25.11 -18.60
N LEU A 6 -8.78 25.77 -18.43
CA LEU A 6 -7.51 25.11 -18.21
C LEU A 6 -7.50 24.32 -16.89
N VAL A 7 -8.07 24.89 -15.85
CA VAL A 7 -8.16 24.23 -14.54
C VAL A 7 -9.00 22.95 -14.62
N LEU A 8 -10.11 23.00 -15.36
CA LEU A 8 -10.97 21.83 -15.56
C LEU A 8 -10.27 20.72 -16.32
N LEU A 9 -9.49 21.06 -17.34
CA LEU A 9 -8.72 20.08 -18.10
C LEU A 9 -7.62 19.44 -17.24
N ALA A 10 -6.97 20.23 -16.41
CA ALA A 10 -5.95 19.71 -15.50
C ALA A 10 -6.55 18.75 -14.47
N SER A 11 -7.73 19.06 -13.96
CA SER A 11 -8.43 18.17 -13.01
C SER A 11 -8.80 16.83 -13.65
N ASN A 12 -9.26 16.84 -14.90
CA ASN A 12 -9.59 15.63 -15.62
C ASN A 12 -8.37 14.79 -15.95
N ALA A 13 -7.24 15.42 -16.23
CA ALA A 13 -5.99 14.72 -16.52
C ALA A 13 -5.46 13.96 -15.31
N ASN A 14 -5.71 14.47 -14.09
CA ASN A 14 -5.23 13.85 -12.85
C ASN A 14 -6.17 12.78 -12.29
N SER A 15 -7.39 12.64 -12.82
CA SER A 15 -8.40 11.77 -12.25
C SER A 15 -8.30 10.30 -12.66
N LYS A 16 -7.45 9.97 -13.65
CA LYS A 16 -7.38 8.59 -14.17
C LYS A 16 -5.94 8.15 -14.38
N GLN A 17 -5.49 7.24 -13.54
CA GLN A 17 -4.27 6.50 -13.83
C GLN A 17 -4.60 5.38 -14.82
N SER A 18 -3.66 5.08 -15.72
CA SER A 18 -3.81 3.95 -16.61
C SER A 18 -3.66 2.63 -15.83
N ALA A 19 -4.20 1.55 -16.39
CA ALA A 19 -4.05 0.22 -15.80
C ALA A 19 -2.58 -0.15 -15.60
N GLU A 20 -1.73 0.20 -16.56
CA GLU A 20 -0.29 -0.06 -16.47
C GLU A 20 0.35 0.66 -15.28
N GLU A 21 0.03 1.93 -15.09
CA GLU A 21 0.54 2.73 -13.98
C GLU A 21 0.10 2.18 -12.64
N ILE A 22 -1.17 1.80 -12.53
CA ILE A 22 -1.75 1.22 -11.32
C ILE A 22 -1.07 -0.10 -10.96
N ILE A 23 -0.90 -0.99 -11.93
CA ILE A 23 -0.25 -2.29 -11.71
C ILE A 23 1.21 -2.08 -11.30
N LYS A 24 1.91 -1.15 -11.93
CA LYS A 24 3.29 -0.83 -11.61
C LYS A 24 3.42 -0.30 -10.17
N GLU A 25 2.55 0.63 -9.79
CA GLU A 25 2.54 1.19 -8.44
C GLU A 25 2.25 0.12 -7.40
N ARG A 26 1.28 -0.74 -7.66
CA ARG A 26 0.92 -1.85 -6.80
C ARG A 26 2.09 -2.79 -6.56
N LYS A 27 2.79 -3.18 -7.63
CA LYS A 27 3.99 -4.03 -7.54
C LYS A 27 5.11 -3.35 -6.75
N THR A 28 5.31 -2.06 -6.96
CA THR A 28 6.33 -1.28 -6.26
C THR A 28 6.05 -1.26 -4.76
N LEU A 29 4.81 -1.05 -4.36
CA LEU A 29 4.45 -1.00 -2.94
C LEU A 29 4.61 -2.36 -2.25
N PHE A 30 4.21 -3.45 -2.90
CA PHE A 30 4.43 -4.79 -2.34
C PHE A 30 5.91 -5.12 -2.22
N SER A 31 6.70 -4.79 -3.24
CA SER A 31 8.15 -4.98 -3.19
C SER A 31 8.80 -4.16 -2.07
N LYS A 32 8.37 -2.94 -1.91
CA LYS A 32 8.85 -2.05 -0.86
C LYS A 32 8.52 -2.62 0.53
N ASN A 33 7.29 -3.07 0.73
CA ASN A 33 6.89 -3.65 2.00
C ASN A 33 7.66 -4.93 2.31
N TYR A 34 7.94 -5.75 1.31
CA TYR A 34 8.75 -6.95 1.49
C TYR A 34 10.16 -6.61 1.98
N LYS A 35 10.81 -5.64 1.36
CA LYS A 35 12.14 -5.19 1.75
C LYS A 35 12.13 -4.53 3.12
N THR A 36 11.11 -3.74 3.40
CA THR A 36 10.95 -3.09 4.69
C THR A 36 10.73 -4.09 5.81
N ALA A 37 9.96 -5.15 5.55
CA ALA A 37 9.76 -6.22 6.54
C ALA A 37 11.08 -6.90 6.93
N LYS A 38 11.96 -7.14 5.96
CA LYS A 38 13.29 -7.69 6.24
C LYS A 38 14.11 -6.75 7.10
N LYS A 39 14.06 -5.47 6.82
CA LYS A 39 14.78 -4.46 7.59
C LYS A 39 14.25 -4.35 9.01
N VAL A 40 12.93 -4.42 9.19
CA VAL A 40 12.30 -4.45 10.52
C VAL A 40 12.82 -5.64 11.33
N GLN A 41 12.88 -6.81 10.71
CA GLN A 41 13.41 -8.01 11.38
C GLN A 41 14.84 -7.80 11.85
N SER A 42 15.69 -7.26 10.99
CA SER A 42 17.09 -6.98 11.31
C SER A 42 17.23 -5.96 12.44
N LEU A 43 16.48 -4.88 12.39
CA LEU A 43 16.50 -3.83 13.41
C LEU A 43 16.00 -4.34 14.75
N SER A 44 14.96 -5.16 14.73
CA SER A 44 14.41 -5.76 15.95
C SER A 44 15.42 -6.69 16.59
N SER A 45 16.15 -7.48 15.80
CA SER A 45 17.19 -8.37 16.28
C SER A 45 18.36 -7.62 16.92
N SER A 46 18.66 -6.42 16.42
CA SER A 46 19.74 -5.58 16.96
C SER A 46 19.28 -4.66 18.09
N GLY A 47 18.00 -4.66 18.43
CA GLY A 47 17.45 -3.84 19.51
C GLY A 47 17.09 -2.41 19.11
N ASP A 48 17.11 -2.07 17.83
CA ASP A 48 16.75 -0.73 17.35
C ASP A 48 15.24 -0.65 17.10
N PHE A 49 14.47 -0.64 18.19
CA PHE A 49 13.02 -0.71 18.14
C PHE A 49 12.37 0.59 17.65
N ASP A 50 12.99 1.74 17.92
CA ASP A 50 12.45 3.03 17.45
C ASP A 50 12.37 3.08 15.93
N GLN A 51 13.45 2.72 15.27
CA GLN A 51 13.49 2.69 13.81
C GLN A 51 12.59 1.59 13.24
N ALA A 52 12.56 0.43 13.87
CA ALA A 52 11.66 -0.67 13.48
C ALA A 52 10.20 -0.22 13.51
N LYS A 53 9.80 0.47 14.57
CA LYS A 53 8.44 1.00 14.74
C LYS A 53 8.08 1.98 13.61
N GLU A 54 8.97 2.91 13.31
CA GLU A 54 8.74 3.88 12.22
C GLU A 54 8.51 3.19 10.88
N LEU A 55 9.30 2.17 10.57
CA LEU A 55 9.17 1.42 9.33
C LEU A 55 7.86 0.62 9.28
N MET A 56 7.40 0.09 10.41
CA MET A 56 6.12 -0.62 10.49
C MET A 56 4.95 0.32 10.22
N ILE A 57 5.02 1.54 10.69
CA ILE A 57 3.99 2.56 10.40
C ILE A 57 4.00 2.92 8.92
N GLU A 58 5.17 3.02 8.30
CA GLU A 58 5.29 3.23 6.87
C GLU A 58 4.65 2.09 6.08
N MET A 59 4.88 0.83 6.49
CA MET A 59 4.24 -0.33 5.87
C MET A 59 2.72 -0.27 5.98
N SER A 60 2.21 0.17 7.12
CA SER A 60 0.77 0.35 7.32
C SER A 60 0.18 1.32 6.29
N LYS A 61 0.84 2.45 6.08
CA LYS A 61 0.41 3.45 5.11
C LYS A 61 0.44 2.88 3.68
N ASN A 62 1.43 2.07 3.36
CA ASN A 62 1.52 1.43 2.06
C ASN A 62 0.36 0.45 1.83
N TYR A 63 -0.06 -0.29 2.86
CA TYR A 63 -1.24 -1.17 2.76
C TYR A 63 -2.52 -0.37 2.56
N GLU A 64 -2.66 0.79 3.21
CA GLU A 64 -3.81 1.67 2.98
C GLU A 64 -3.86 2.17 1.54
N THR A 65 -2.72 2.58 0.99
CA THR A 65 -2.61 3.02 -0.40
C THR A 65 -2.99 1.87 -1.35
N LEU A 66 -2.55 0.65 -1.05
CA LEU A 66 -2.85 -0.53 -1.85
C LEU A 66 -4.35 -0.82 -1.96
N LEU A 67 -5.15 -0.44 -0.96
CA LEU A 67 -6.61 -0.61 -1.03
C LEU A 67 -7.21 0.03 -2.28
N GLY A 68 -6.65 1.13 -2.76
CA GLY A 68 -7.14 1.84 -3.94
C GLY A 68 -6.51 1.39 -5.26
N LEU A 69 -5.68 0.35 -5.26
CA LEU A 69 -4.89 -0.02 -6.44
C LEU A 69 -5.35 -1.35 -7.10
N PHE A 70 -6.61 -1.73 -6.89
CA PHE A 70 -7.19 -2.93 -7.51
C PHE A 70 -8.49 -2.64 -8.24
N PRO A 71 -8.54 -1.60 -9.12
CA PRO A 71 -9.72 -1.37 -9.94
C PRO A 71 -9.89 -2.48 -10.99
N GLU A 72 -11.11 -2.57 -11.56
CA GLU A 72 -11.43 -3.60 -12.54
C GLU A 72 -10.47 -3.63 -13.73
N ASN A 73 -10.03 -2.47 -14.23
CA ASN A 73 -9.15 -2.41 -15.38
C ASN A 73 -7.73 -2.89 -15.12
N SER A 74 -7.40 -3.28 -13.89
CA SER A 74 -6.07 -3.76 -13.51
C SER A 74 -6.04 -5.26 -13.20
N LYS A 75 -7.08 -6.00 -13.60
CA LYS A 75 -7.17 -7.45 -13.34
C LYS A 75 -6.18 -8.25 -14.18
N GLU A 76 -5.93 -7.84 -15.39
CA GLU A 76 -5.17 -8.60 -16.38
C GLU A 76 -4.15 -7.70 -17.10
N GLY A 77 -3.14 -8.32 -17.66
CA GLY A 77 -2.14 -7.67 -18.49
C GLY A 77 -0.96 -7.13 -17.69
N PHE A 78 -0.02 -6.55 -18.39
CA PHE A 78 1.16 -5.88 -17.81
C PHE A 78 1.92 -6.74 -16.79
N LYS A 79 1.90 -8.06 -16.99
CA LYS A 79 2.57 -9.04 -16.11
C LYS A 79 2.10 -8.96 -14.66
N THR A 80 0.82 -8.63 -14.44
CA THR A 80 0.26 -8.65 -13.08
C THR A 80 0.21 -10.08 -12.56
N GLY A 81 0.63 -10.26 -11.30
CA GLY A 81 0.52 -11.53 -10.61
C GLY A 81 -0.74 -11.65 -9.75
N SER A 82 -1.63 -10.66 -9.83
CA SER A 82 -2.85 -10.66 -9.02
C SER A 82 -3.82 -11.73 -9.47
N LEU A 83 -4.40 -12.43 -8.50
CA LEU A 83 -5.34 -13.52 -8.78
C LEU A 83 -6.74 -12.98 -9.02
N PRO A 84 -7.52 -13.63 -9.90
CA PRO A 84 -8.92 -13.22 -10.16
C PRO A 84 -9.78 -13.17 -8.89
N ALA A 85 -9.47 -14.01 -7.90
CA ALA A 85 -10.21 -14.06 -6.63
C ALA A 85 -10.28 -12.69 -5.93
N ILE A 86 -9.31 -11.80 -6.17
CA ILE A 86 -9.31 -10.45 -5.61
C ILE A 86 -10.58 -9.69 -6.02
N TRP A 87 -10.99 -9.82 -7.28
CA TRP A 87 -12.16 -9.13 -7.81
C TRP A 87 -13.45 -9.91 -7.61
N GLU A 88 -13.36 -11.24 -7.56
CA GLU A 88 -14.50 -12.11 -7.31
C GLU A 88 -15.04 -11.94 -5.88
N ASP A 89 -14.15 -11.68 -4.92
CA ASP A 89 -14.52 -11.45 -3.52
C ASP A 89 -13.82 -10.18 -3.02
N LYS A 90 -14.15 -9.06 -3.65
CA LYS A 90 -13.50 -7.77 -3.41
C LYS A 90 -13.66 -7.29 -1.97
N ASP A 91 -14.83 -7.48 -1.38
CA ASP A 91 -15.10 -7.04 -0.01
C ASP A 91 -14.18 -7.75 0.98
N ASN A 92 -14.01 -9.06 0.82
CA ASN A 92 -13.11 -9.83 1.68
C ASN A 92 -11.65 -9.41 1.46
N PHE A 93 -11.24 -9.20 0.22
CA PHE A 93 -9.89 -8.73 -0.10
C PHE A 93 -9.62 -7.37 0.57
N ASN A 94 -10.54 -6.43 0.44
CA ASN A 94 -10.40 -5.11 1.05
C ASN A 94 -10.32 -5.21 2.58
N ALA A 95 -11.12 -6.09 3.19
CA ALA A 95 -11.09 -6.30 4.64
C ALA A 95 -9.74 -6.85 5.10
N LEU A 96 -9.17 -7.80 4.36
CA LEU A 96 -7.86 -8.37 4.68
C LEU A 96 -6.74 -7.33 4.55
N MET A 97 -6.80 -6.48 3.53
CA MET A 97 -5.81 -5.41 3.35
C MET A 97 -5.90 -4.37 4.46
N ALA A 98 -7.12 -3.98 4.83
CA ALA A 98 -7.34 -3.04 5.92
C ALA A 98 -6.85 -3.63 7.25
N LYS A 99 -7.07 -4.92 7.46
CA LYS A 99 -6.58 -5.63 8.64
C LYS A 99 -5.06 -5.65 8.67
N SER A 100 -4.40 -5.87 7.54
CA SER A 100 -2.93 -5.84 7.45
C SER A 100 -2.38 -4.47 7.88
N SER A 101 -3.00 -3.40 7.40
CA SER A 101 -2.62 -2.03 7.80
C SER A 101 -2.78 -1.84 9.31
N SER A 102 -3.93 -2.22 9.86
CA SER A 102 -4.21 -2.10 11.29
C SER A 102 -3.27 -2.94 12.15
N ASP A 103 -2.95 -4.16 11.70
CA ASP A 103 -2.06 -5.06 12.42
C ASP A 103 -0.63 -4.49 12.50
N MET A 104 -0.17 -3.78 11.47
CA MET A 104 1.14 -3.12 11.50
C MET A 104 1.20 -2.04 12.58
N VAL A 105 0.14 -1.26 12.74
CA VAL A 105 0.06 -0.23 13.78
C VAL A 105 0.05 -0.87 15.17
N LYS A 106 -0.71 -1.95 15.33
CA LYS A 106 -0.77 -2.69 16.62
C LYS A 106 0.59 -3.25 16.99
N LEU A 107 1.30 -3.84 16.03
CA LEU A 107 2.64 -4.38 16.28
C LEU A 107 3.61 -3.26 16.68
N ALA A 108 3.53 -2.10 16.04
CA ALA A 108 4.35 -0.96 16.40
C ALA A 108 4.10 -0.55 17.85
N SER A 109 2.84 -0.55 18.30
CA SER A 109 2.48 -0.26 19.70
C SER A 109 3.04 -1.30 20.67
N VAL A 110 2.99 -2.58 20.29
CA VAL A 110 3.53 -3.67 21.13
C VAL A 110 5.04 -3.51 21.30
N ILE A 111 5.75 -3.19 20.22
CA ILE A 111 7.19 -2.95 20.30
C ILE A 111 7.51 -1.78 21.23
N GLU A 112 6.74 -0.69 21.12
CA GLU A 112 6.92 0.47 21.97
C GLU A 112 6.72 0.13 23.45
N SER A 113 5.72 -0.66 23.77
CA SER A 113 5.45 -1.04 25.16
C SER A 113 6.43 -2.07 25.71
N SER A 114 7.10 -2.83 24.85
CA SER A 114 8.08 -3.86 25.28
C SER A 114 9.50 -3.33 25.46
N GLU A 115 9.77 -2.07 25.10
CA GLU A 115 11.06 -1.42 25.36
C GLU A 115 11.30 -1.17 26.84
N ASP A 116 10.26 -1.07 27.62
CA ASP A 116 10.32 -0.84 29.06
C ASP A 116 10.55 -2.15 29.83
#